data_cf69ba870182c12b021f99bd36599938
#
_entry.id   cf69ba870182c12b021f99bd36599938
#
_cell.length_a   1.000
_cell.length_b   1.000
_cell.length_c   1.000
_cell.angle_alpha   90.00
_cell.angle_beta   90.00
_cell.angle_gamma   90.00
#
_symmetry.space_group_name_H-M   'P 1'
#
loop_
_entity.id
_entity.type
_entity.pdbx_description
1 polymer ?
#
loop_
_entity_poly.entity_id
_entity_poly.type
_entity_poly.pdbx_seq_one_letter_code
_entity_poly.pdbx_strand_id
1 'polypeptide(L)'
;MHPLNRLPNSGHSAPSSPQSPLRSPRLRRGRFKTGRFSPVHPASRTAVLRLSWIFLSFLLRRQGVFLFAPLIYISVMLLYMGTASFDVVPVIKHRRAPGSVYRSPDLYAKLRLEMDADNSSVDAISTIWKNSYKGGEWKPCVSKSSEGLPESNGIIYVEANGGLNQQRTSICNAVAVAGYLNATLLIPNFHYHSIWKDPSKFRDIYDEEYFVSTLKNDVRVVNKIPEYLMERFGNNLSNIYNFRIKAWSSIGYYRDTVLPKLLEEKVIRISPFANRLSFDAPPAVQRLRCLANYEALRFSSPILSLGESLVARMRERSGANGGKYVSIHLRFEEDMVAFSCCVFDGGKQEKIDMDAARERGWKGKFTKPGRVIRPGVNRINGKCPLTPLEVGFMLRGMGFSKNTSIFLASGKIYNAEKYMAPLLEMFPNLQTKETLASKEELTPFRNYSSRMAAIDYTVCLHSEVFVTTQGGNFPHFLTGHRRYLYGGHARTIKPDKRKLALYFDNPHIGYVSCYLTAYFLFVQFYAAGIVT
;
A
#
# COMPACT_ATOMS: atom_id res chain seq x y z
N MET A 1 6.36 48.39 -0.34
CA MET A 1 5.78 47.95 -1.63
C MET A 1 6.86 47.19 -2.41
N HIS A 2 6.92 45.91 -2.31
CA HIS A 2 7.63 45.02 -3.24
C HIS A 2 6.87 43.68 -3.26
N PRO A 3 6.65 43.07 -4.42
CA PRO A 3 5.79 41.92 -4.57
C PRO A 3 6.48 40.64 -4.10
N LEU A 4 5.79 39.89 -3.27
CA LEU A 4 6.15 38.56 -2.83
C LEU A 4 6.13 37.59 -4.04
N ASN A 5 7.30 37.12 -4.44
CA ASN A 5 7.46 36.00 -5.36
C ASN A 5 6.84 34.74 -4.75
N ARG A 6 5.76 34.27 -5.35
CA ARG A 6 5.13 32.98 -5.04
C ARG A 6 6.09 31.85 -5.42
N LEU A 7 6.60 31.14 -4.47
CA LEU A 7 7.24 29.84 -4.65
C LEU A 7 6.19 28.84 -5.17
N PRO A 8 6.53 28.03 -6.15
CA PRO A 8 5.62 26.98 -6.62
C PRO A 8 5.42 25.94 -5.53
N ASN A 9 4.19 25.74 -5.15
CA ASN A 9 3.74 24.72 -4.20
C ASN A 9 4.08 23.34 -4.77
N SER A 10 5.15 22.71 -4.27
CA SER A 10 5.46 21.32 -4.54
C SER A 10 4.44 20.44 -3.80
N GLY A 11 3.37 20.08 -4.51
CA GLY A 11 2.37 19.14 -4.03
C GLY A 11 3.02 17.77 -3.77
N HIS A 12 3.31 17.48 -2.52
CA HIS A 12 3.75 16.16 -2.11
C HIS A 12 2.55 15.22 -2.12
N SER A 13 2.42 14.49 -3.24
CA SER A 13 1.60 13.30 -3.30
C SER A 13 2.20 12.27 -2.35
N ALA A 14 1.44 11.79 -1.39
CA ALA A 14 1.79 10.54 -0.73
C ALA A 14 1.94 9.46 -1.81
N PRO A 15 3.06 8.74 -1.85
CA PRO A 15 3.27 7.75 -2.88
C PRO A 15 2.26 6.62 -2.68
N SER A 16 1.38 6.45 -3.66
CA SER A 16 0.77 5.15 -3.89
C SER A 16 1.90 4.17 -4.10
N SER A 17 1.89 3.05 -3.41
CA SER A 17 2.83 1.96 -3.59
C SER A 17 3.06 1.72 -5.07
N PRO A 18 4.29 1.57 -5.55
CA PRO A 18 4.56 1.26 -6.93
C PRO A 18 3.96 -0.12 -7.23
N GLN A 19 2.87 -0.14 -7.97
CA GLN A 19 2.50 -1.34 -8.69
C GLN A 19 3.58 -1.52 -9.75
N SER A 20 4.31 -2.61 -9.68
CA SER A 20 5.21 -3.02 -10.76
C SER A 20 4.45 -2.99 -12.08
N PRO A 21 4.91 -2.29 -13.11
CA PRO A 21 4.31 -2.38 -14.41
C PRO A 21 4.60 -3.78 -14.94
N LEU A 22 3.58 -4.62 -15.02
CA LEU A 22 3.62 -5.78 -15.91
C LEU A 22 3.81 -5.23 -17.32
N ARG A 23 5.02 -5.29 -17.80
CA ARG A 23 5.34 -5.06 -19.21
C ARG A 23 4.62 -6.13 -20.01
N SER A 24 3.60 -5.74 -20.72
CA SER A 24 3.13 -6.52 -21.86
C SER A 24 4.28 -6.65 -22.86
N PRO A 25 4.54 -7.83 -23.41
CA PRO A 25 5.55 -7.96 -24.45
C PRO A 25 5.10 -7.15 -25.66
N ARG A 26 5.81 -6.10 -25.99
CA ARG A 26 5.70 -5.44 -27.28
C ARG A 26 6.13 -6.46 -28.33
N LEU A 27 5.22 -6.90 -29.14
CA LEU A 27 5.50 -7.60 -30.38
C LEU A 27 6.48 -6.73 -31.19
N ARG A 28 7.71 -7.18 -31.26
CA ARG A 28 8.73 -6.66 -32.16
C ARG A 28 8.23 -6.92 -33.58
N ARG A 29 7.81 -5.87 -34.28
CA ARG A 29 7.66 -5.92 -35.74
C ARG A 29 9.02 -6.22 -36.32
N GLY A 30 9.24 -7.49 -36.65
CA GLY A 30 10.37 -7.92 -37.43
C GLY A 30 10.31 -7.29 -38.82
N ARG A 31 11.36 -6.56 -39.17
CA ARG A 31 11.61 -6.03 -40.52
C ARG A 31 11.99 -7.20 -41.39
N PHE A 32 11.05 -7.73 -42.17
CA PHE A 32 11.34 -8.73 -43.17
C PHE A 32 12.16 -8.09 -44.31
N LYS A 33 13.33 -8.65 -44.54
CA LYS A 33 14.16 -8.39 -45.73
C LYS A 33 13.41 -8.86 -46.97
N THR A 34 13.32 -7.98 -47.95
CA THR A 34 12.79 -8.26 -49.27
C THR A 34 13.65 -9.29 -49.99
N GLY A 35 13.17 -10.53 -50.05
CA GLY A 35 13.65 -11.53 -51.02
C GLY A 35 12.97 -11.28 -52.36
N ARG A 36 13.76 -11.15 -53.41
CA ARG A 36 13.32 -11.08 -54.79
C ARG A 36 12.60 -12.38 -55.16
N PHE A 37 11.31 -12.28 -55.50
CA PHE A 37 10.59 -13.31 -56.22
C PHE A 37 10.10 -12.76 -57.55
N SER A 38 10.32 -13.54 -58.57
CA SER A 38 9.97 -13.33 -59.98
C SER A 38 8.46 -13.21 -60.19
N PRO A 39 7.99 -12.56 -61.27
CA PRO A 39 6.61 -12.19 -61.44
C PRO A 39 5.75 -13.39 -61.85
N VAL A 40 4.75 -13.71 -61.08
CA VAL A 40 3.64 -14.58 -61.49
C VAL A 40 2.51 -13.69 -62.02
N HIS A 41 2.02 -14.05 -63.19
CA HIS A 41 1.07 -13.35 -64.04
C HIS A 41 -0.19 -12.83 -63.32
N PRO A 42 -0.67 -11.61 -63.62
CA PRO A 42 -1.86 -11.03 -63.03
C PRO A 42 -3.14 -11.33 -63.84
N ALA A 43 -3.63 -12.55 -63.79
CA ALA A 43 -4.89 -12.86 -64.51
C ALA A 43 -6.18 -12.76 -63.67
N SER A 44 -6.06 -12.71 -62.33
CA SER A 44 -7.26 -12.71 -61.48
C SER A 44 -7.71 -11.32 -60.95
N ARG A 45 -6.82 -10.35 -60.88
CA ARG A 45 -7.15 -9.00 -60.41
C ARG A 45 -7.97 -8.17 -61.40
N THR A 46 -7.84 -8.46 -62.68
CA THR A 46 -8.53 -7.73 -63.74
C THR A 46 -10.02 -8.12 -63.84
N ALA A 47 -10.39 -9.34 -63.50
CA ALA A 47 -11.78 -9.79 -63.51
C ALA A 47 -12.60 -9.16 -62.38
N VAL A 48 -12.06 -9.11 -61.14
CA VAL A 48 -12.73 -8.49 -59.99
C VAL A 48 -12.87 -6.98 -60.19
N LEU A 49 -11.81 -6.32 -60.67
CA LEU A 49 -11.86 -4.87 -60.97
C LEU A 49 -12.80 -4.55 -62.15
N ARG A 50 -12.91 -5.41 -63.14
CA ARG A 50 -13.90 -5.24 -64.23
C ARG A 50 -15.35 -5.44 -63.73
N LEU A 51 -15.58 -6.42 -62.88
CA LEU A 51 -16.90 -6.66 -62.29
C LEU A 51 -17.29 -5.50 -61.34
N SER A 52 -16.38 -4.99 -60.54
CA SER A 52 -16.67 -3.83 -59.69
C SER A 52 -16.90 -2.55 -60.50
N TRP A 53 -16.19 -2.35 -61.62
CA TRP A 53 -16.47 -1.24 -62.54
C TRP A 53 -17.78 -1.36 -63.29
N ILE A 54 -18.18 -2.58 -63.71
CA ILE A 54 -19.47 -2.82 -64.31
C ILE A 54 -20.60 -2.59 -63.32
N PHE A 55 -20.42 -3.04 -62.07
CA PHE A 55 -21.38 -2.80 -60.98
C PHE A 55 -21.50 -1.31 -60.63
N LEU A 56 -20.37 -0.59 -60.53
CA LEU A 56 -20.33 0.82 -60.27
C LEU A 56 -20.95 1.63 -61.44
N SER A 57 -20.67 1.23 -62.73
CA SER A 57 -21.23 1.90 -63.88
C SER A 57 -22.74 1.61 -64.05
N PHE A 58 -23.23 0.47 -63.57
CA PHE A 58 -24.66 0.16 -63.53
C PHE A 58 -25.38 0.97 -62.41
N LEU A 59 -24.73 1.13 -61.28
CA LEU A 59 -25.22 2.01 -60.18
C LEU A 59 -25.30 3.50 -60.57
N LEU A 60 -24.35 3.94 -61.40
CA LEU A 60 -24.27 5.34 -61.85
C LEU A 60 -25.16 5.67 -63.07
N ARG A 61 -25.72 4.67 -63.76
CA ARG A 61 -26.72 4.88 -64.80
C ARG A 61 -28.05 5.34 -64.20
N ARG A 62 -28.64 6.37 -64.75
CA ARG A 62 -29.91 6.99 -64.30
C ARG A 62 -31.03 5.99 -63.94
N GLN A 63 -31.04 4.81 -64.57
CA GLN A 63 -31.96 3.73 -64.26
C GLN A 63 -31.59 2.93 -63.00
N GLY A 64 -30.33 2.77 -62.65
CA GLY A 64 -29.89 2.08 -61.44
C GLY A 64 -30.23 2.84 -60.18
N VAL A 65 -30.18 4.18 -60.23
CA VAL A 65 -30.55 5.03 -59.09
C VAL A 65 -32.04 4.80 -58.72
N PHE A 66 -32.93 4.66 -59.71
CA PHE A 66 -34.37 4.41 -59.46
C PHE A 66 -34.64 3.03 -58.90
N LEU A 67 -33.80 2.02 -59.19
CA LEU A 67 -33.93 0.66 -58.66
C LEU A 67 -33.37 0.53 -57.26
N PHE A 68 -32.23 1.20 -56.94
CA PHE A 68 -31.56 1.08 -55.65
C PHE A 68 -31.94 2.14 -54.63
N ALA A 69 -32.46 3.31 -55.05
CA ALA A 69 -32.93 4.36 -54.16
C ALA A 69 -33.99 3.86 -53.14
N PRO A 70 -35.00 3.06 -53.53
CA PRO A 70 -35.94 2.51 -52.56
C PRO A 70 -35.28 1.53 -51.58
N LEU A 71 -34.32 0.71 -52.03
CA LEU A 71 -33.59 -0.23 -51.19
C LEU A 71 -32.69 0.48 -50.19
N ILE A 72 -32.00 1.53 -50.62
CA ILE A 72 -31.19 2.39 -49.76
C ILE A 72 -32.07 3.12 -48.77
N TYR A 73 -33.21 3.67 -49.22
CA TYR A 73 -34.20 4.33 -48.38
C TYR A 73 -34.77 3.36 -47.32
N ILE A 74 -35.14 2.15 -47.70
CA ILE A 74 -35.63 1.12 -46.78
C ILE A 74 -34.54 0.71 -45.80
N SER A 75 -33.27 0.56 -46.26
CA SER A 75 -32.13 0.22 -45.39
C SER A 75 -31.84 1.33 -44.39
N VAL A 76 -31.86 2.59 -44.81
CA VAL A 76 -31.69 3.76 -43.95
C VAL A 76 -32.85 3.89 -42.98
N MET A 77 -34.09 3.66 -43.43
CA MET A 77 -35.29 3.66 -42.57
C MET A 77 -35.26 2.50 -41.56
N LEU A 78 -34.81 1.31 -41.95
CA LEU A 78 -34.64 0.19 -41.03
C LEU A 78 -33.53 0.44 -40.01
N LEU A 79 -32.44 1.06 -40.43
CA LEU A 79 -31.37 1.54 -39.53
C LEU A 79 -31.91 2.63 -38.60
N TYR A 80 -32.64 3.61 -39.12
CA TYR A 80 -33.23 4.70 -38.32
C TYR A 80 -34.31 4.16 -37.35
N MET A 81 -35.17 3.30 -37.81
CA MET A 81 -36.16 2.61 -36.95
C MET A 81 -35.47 1.70 -35.94
N GLY A 82 -34.41 1.01 -36.30
CA GLY A 82 -33.56 0.22 -35.39
C GLY A 82 -32.91 1.11 -34.33
N THR A 83 -32.40 2.26 -34.70
CA THR A 83 -31.81 3.21 -33.73
C THR A 83 -32.88 3.94 -32.91
N ALA A 84 -34.03 4.30 -33.50
CA ALA A 84 -35.15 4.91 -32.78
C ALA A 84 -35.88 3.92 -31.85
N SER A 85 -35.88 2.64 -32.18
CA SER A 85 -36.45 1.59 -31.32
C SER A 85 -35.54 1.26 -30.13
N PHE A 86 -34.30 1.67 -30.15
CA PHE A 86 -33.41 1.48 -29.00
C PHE A 86 -33.78 2.35 -27.78
N ASP A 87 -34.57 3.40 -27.96
CA ASP A 87 -35.09 4.19 -26.84
C ASP A 87 -36.25 3.54 -26.09
N VAL A 88 -36.84 2.47 -26.64
CA VAL A 88 -37.94 1.71 -26.03
C VAL A 88 -37.56 0.25 -25.77
N VAL A 89 -36.26 -0.07 -25.78
CA VAL A 89 -35.81 -1.32 -25.16
C VAL A 89 -36.12 -1.18 -23.69
N PRO A 90 -37.00 -2.06 -23.09
CA PRO A 90 -37.11 -2.08 -21.64
C PRO A 90 -35.70 -2.20 -21.14
N VAL A 91 -35.28 -1.27 -20.29
CA VAL A 91 -33.96 -1.29 -19.64
C VAL A 91 -33.89 -2.69 -19.04
N ILE A 92 -33.33 -3.64 -19.80
CA ILE A 92 -32.83 -4.87 -19.23
C ILE A 92 -31.89 -4.32 -18.19
N LYS A 93 -32.30 -4.36 -16.91
CA LYS A 93 -31.42 -4.04 -15.80
C LYS A 93 -30.21 -4.96 -16.03
N HIS A 94 -29.21 -4.45 -16.75
CA HIS A 94 -27.96 -5.18 -16.92
C HIS A 94 -27.56 -5.52 -15.52
N ARG A 95 -27.65 -6.80 -15.17
CA ARG A 95 -27.19 -7.28 -13.85
C ARG A 95 -25.77 -6.79 -13.74
N ARG A 96 -25.59 -5.77 -12.92
CA ARG A 96 -24.27 -5.17 -12.77
C ARG A 96 -23.31 -6.28 -12.41
N ALA A 97 -22.17 -6.35 -13.10
CA ALA A 97 -21.17 -7.37 -12.86
C ALA A 97 -20.79 -7.40 -11.36
N PRO A 98 -20.52 -8.58 -10.79
CA PRO A 98 -19.98 -8.68 -9.45
C PRO A 98 -18.78 -7.75 -9.28
N GLY A 99 -18.64 -7.09 -8.13
CA GLY A 99 -17.59 -6.10 -7.85
C GLY A 99 -17.87 -4.68 -8.34
N SER A 100 -18.95 -4.43 -9.11
CA SER A 100 -19.30 -3.10 -9.61
C SER A 100 -20.11 -2.26 -8.61
N VAL A 101 -20.76 -2.90 -7.63
CA VAL A 101 -21.62 -2.28 -6.61
C VAL A 101 -21.29 -2.91 -5.26
N TYR A 102 -21.12 -2.07 -4.25
CA TYR A 102 -20.89 -2.51 -2.88
C TYR A 102 -22.16 -3.16 -2.32
N ARG A 103 -22.09 -4.46 -1.99
CA ARG A 103 -23.20 -5.29 -1.52
C ARG A 103 -22.89 -6.15 -0.29
N SER A 104 -21.75 -5.91 0.34
CA SER A 104 -21.36 -6.70 1.51
C SER A 104 -22.41 -6.69 2.65
N PRO A 105 -23.13 -5.58 2.92
CA PRO A 105 -24.22 -5.59 3.91
C PRO A 105 -25.39 -6.52 3.53
N ASP A 106 -25.79 -6.55 2.25
CA ASP A 106 -26.86 -7.44 1.77
C ASP A 106 -26.45 -8.91 1.92
N LEU A 107 -25.18 -9.19 1.62
CA LEU A 107 -24.61 -10.51 1.79
C LEU A 107 -24.59 -10.92 3.27
N TYR A 108 -24.24 -10.00 4.17
CA TYR A 108 -24.24 -10.26 5.61
C TYR A 108 -25.64 -10.58 6.14
N ALA A 109 -26.63 -9.79 5.76
CA ALA A 109 -28.02 -10.04 6.16
C ALA A 109 -28.49 -11.46 5.74
N LYS A 110 -28.03 -11.93 4.57
CA LYS A 110 -28.33 -13.27 4.06
C LYS A 110 -27.60 -14.39 4.81
N LEU A 111 -26.31 -14.23 5.07
CA LEU A 111 -25.44 -15.32 5.55
C LEU A 111 -25.32 -15.39 7.07
N ARG A 112 -25.74 -14.34 7.80
CA ARG A 112 -25.56 -14.22 9.25
C ARG A 112 -26.07 -15.45 10.01
N LEU A 113 -27.29 -15.91 9.72
CA LEU A 113 -27.90 -17.05 10.41
C LEU A 113 -27.11 -18.35 10.17
N GLU A 114 -26.62 -18.57 8.94
CA GLU A 114 -25.80 -19.73 8.62
C GLU A 114 -24.42 -19.67 9.32
N MET A 115 -23.84 -18.46 9.41
CA MET A 115 -22.56 -18.22 10.10
C MET A 115 -22.68 -18.40 11.62
N ASP A 116 -23.80 -18.02 12.22
CA ASP A 116 -24.05 -18.18 13.66
C ASP A 116 -24.37 -19.63 14.03
N ALA A 117 -25.02 -20.38 13.14
CA ALA A 117 -25.32 -21.79 13.31
C ALA A 117 -24.10 -22.70 13.12
N ASP A 118 -23.02 -22.22 12.50
CA ASP A 118 -21.80 -22.97 12.26
C ASP A 118 -20.94 -23.10 13.53
N ASN A 119 -21.31 -24.06 14.39
CA ASN A 119 -20.54 -24.46 15.56
C ASN A 119 -19.40 -25.44 15.24
N SER A 120 -19.28 -25.88 13.99
CA SER A 120 -18.36 -26.94 13.57
C SER A 120 -16.95 -26.44 13.25
N SER A 121 -16.73 -25.11 13.17
CA SER A 121 -15.45 -24.55 12.82
C SER A 121 -14.44 -24.71 13.94
N VAL A 122 -13.63 -25.75 13.87
CA VAL A 122 -12.38 -25.84 14.63
C VAL A 122 -11.56 -24.60 14.29
N ASP A 123 -11.13 -23.84 15.31
CA ASP A 123 -10.39 -22.61 15.09
C ASP A 123 -9.16 -22.84 14.21
N ALA A 124 -9.06 -22.11 13.11
CA ALA A 124 -7.96 -22.23 12.17
C ALA A 124 -6.58 -22.03 12.84
N ILE A 125 -6.49 -21.24 13.93
CA ILE A 125 -5.25 -21.07 14.70
C ILE A 125 -4.78 -22.39 15.31
N SER A 126 -5.70 -23.21 15.80
CA SER A 126 -5.38 -24.48 16.46
C SER A 126 -5.08 -25.60 15.47
N THR A 127 -5.52 -25.49 14.22
CA THR A 127 -5.37 -26.52 13.17
C THR A 127 -4.36 -26.11 12.11
N ILE A 128 -4.79 -25.29 11.15
CA ILE A 128 -4.00 -24.91 9.97
C ILE A 128 -2.77 -24.09 10.38
N TRP A 129 -2.91 -23.25 11.42
CA TRP A 129 -1.86 -22.34 11.89
C TRP A 129 -1.10 -22.89 13.12
N LYS A 130 -1.26 -24.17 13.43
CA LYS A 130 -0.70 -24.80 14.64
C LYS A 130 0.83 -24.79 14.68
N ASN A 131 1.50 -25.01 13.55
CA ASN A 131 2.94 -25.13 13.51
C ASN A 131 3.60 -23.76 13.52
N SER A 132 4.16 -23.36 14.65
CA SER A 132 5.02 -22.18 14.73
C SER A 132 6.41 -22.54 14.21
N TYR A 133 6.91 -21.78 13.25
CA TYR A 133 8.32 -21.84 12.89
C TYR A 133 9.14 -21.31 14.08
N LYS A 134 10.03 -22.12 14.61
CA LYS A 134 11.06 -21.64 15.52
C LYS A 134 12.07 -20.86 14.66
N GLY A 135 12.22 -19.58 14.93
CA GLY A 135 13.25 -18.76 14.30
C GLY A 135 14.61 -19.38 14.58
N GLY A 136 15.40 -19.63 13.54
CA GLY A 136 16.82 -19.91 13.69
C GLY A 136 17.61 -18.60 13.85
N GLU A 137 18.92 -18.70 14.00
CA GLU A 137 19.84 -17.55 14.03
C GLU A 137 20.00 -16.85 12.66
N TRP A 138 18.92 -16.74 11.89
CA TRP A 138 18.94 -16.13 10.58
C TRP A 138 18.95 -14.60 10.70
N LYS A 139 20.14 -14.01 10.64
CA LYS A 139 20.37 -12.57 10.70
C LYS A 139 21.16 -12.09 9.46
N PRO A 140 20.52 -12.01 8.30
CA PRO A 140 21.20 -11.82 7.02
C PRO A 140 21.92 -10.47 6.88
N CYS A 141 21.57 -9.48 7.70
CA CYS A 141 22.15 -8.14 7.61
C CYS A 141 23.21 -7.82 8.67
N VAL A 142 23.38 -8.67 9.67
CA VAL A 142 24.43 -8.47 10.69
C VAL A 142 25.78 -8.89 10.11
N SER A 143 26.75 -7.97 10.12
CA SER A 143 28.12 -8.26 9.72
C SER A 143 28.84 -9.05 10.80
N LYS A 144 29.65 -10.02 10.38
CA LYS A 144 30.58 -10.75 11.26
C LYS A 144 31.98 -10.08 11.31
N SER A 145 32.22 -9.09 10.45
CA SER A 145 33.52 -8.40 10.39
C SER A 145 33.60 -7.29 11.43
N SER A 146 34.72 -7.23 12.13
CA SER A 146 35.08 -6.20 13.10
C SER A 146 36.17 -5.27 12.60
N GLU A 147 36.39 -5.17 11.28
CA GLU A 147 37.31 -4.22 10.71
C GLU A 147 36.84 -2.79 11.01
N GLY A 148 37.74 -1.93 11.44
CA GLY A 148 37.46 -0.53 11.74
C GLY A 148 36.94 0.21 10.50
N LEU A 149 36.07 1.19 10.71
CA LEU A 149 35.56 2.02 9.60
C LEU A 149 36.70 2.95 9.09
N PRO A 150 36.82 3.12 7.75
CA PRO A 150 37.77 4.06 7.16
C PRO A 150 37.44 5.51 7.58
N GLU A 151 38.35 6.47 7.36
CA GLU A 151 38.11 7.88 7.69
C GLU A 151 36.85 8.42 7.00
N SER A 152 36.07 9.24 7.72
CA SER A 152 34.78 9.75 7.22
C SER A 152 34.98 10.84 6.15
N ASN A 153 34.22 10.71 5.06
CA ASN A 153 34.20 11.72 3.99
C ASN A 153 33.48 13.03 4.39
N GLY A 154 32.73 13.03 5.48
CA GLY A 154 31.97 14.19 5.98
C GLY A 154 30.72 13.76 6.71
N ILE A 155 29.87 14.72 7.07
CA ILE A 155 28.66 14.50 7.86
C ILE A 155 27.43 14.70 6.99
N ILE A 156 26.50 13.74 7.02
CA ILE A 156 25.18 13.84 6.37
C ILE A 156 24.11 14.06 7.43
N TYR A 157 23.36 15.16 7.29
CA TYR A 157 22.21 15.48 8.10
C TYR A 157 20.94 15.28 7.27
N VAL A 158 19.99 14.47 7.75
CA VAL A 158 18.71 14.23 7.09
C VAL A 158 17.55 14.64 7.97
N GLU A 159 16.49 15.12 7.32
CA GLU A 159 15.24 15.43 7.98
C GLU A 159 14.14 14.52 7.42
N ALA A 160 13.68 13.59 8.25
CA ALA A 160 12.61 12.66 7.93
C ALA A 160 11.25 13.30 8.15
N ASN A 161 10.31 13.05 7.25
CA ASN A 161 8.94 13.58 7.33
C ASN A 161 7.89 12.46 7.24
N GLY A 162 6.64 12.79 7.56
CA GLY A 162 5.50 11.87 7.54
C GLY A 162 5.28 11.18 8.88
N GLY A 163 4.50 10.11 8.90
CA GLY A 163 4.27 9.29 10.10
C GLY A 163 5.37 8.26 10.32
N LEU A 164 5.25 7.46 11.38
CA LEU A 164 6.24 6.49 11.87
C LEU A 164 6.99 5.74 10.76
N ASN A 165 6.28 5.13 9.84
CA ASN A 165 6.90 4.25 8.84
C ASN A 165 7.51 5.00 7.64
N GLN A 166 7.08 6.23 7.36
CA GLN A 166 7.78 7.13 6.44
C GLN A 166 9.10 7.61 7.04
N GLN A 167 9.09 7.98 8.31
CA GLN A 167 10.30 8.32 9.07
C GLN A 167 11.27 7.13 9.09
N ARG A 168 10.76 5.93 9.38
CA ARG A 168 11.55 4.68 9.35
C ARG A 168 12.20 4.44 7.99
N THR A 169 11.46 4.61 6.88
CA THR A 169 12.02 4.53 5.52
C THR A 169 13.18 5.53 5.34
N SER A 170 12.99 6.76 5.80
CA SER A 170 14.01 7.81 5.69
C SER A 170 15.27 7.45 6.46
N ILE A 171 15.12 6.98 7.69
CA ILE A 171 16.26 6.56 8.54
C ILE A 171 17.03 5.41 7.89
N CYS A 172 16.34 4.35 7.44
CA CYS A 172 16.97 3.20 6.79
C CYS A 172 17.73 3.61 5.51
N ASN A 173 17.17 4.50 4.73
CA ASN A 173 17.82 5.03 3.54
C ASN A 173 19.00 5.92 3.90
N ALA A 174 18.91 6.73 4.96
CA ALA A 174 20.00 7.59 5.43
C ALA A 174 21.21 6.76 5.89
N VAL A 175 20.97 5.71 6.68
CA VAL A 175 22.01 4.75 7.10
C VAL A 175 22.67 4.11 5.87
N ALA A 176 21.88 3.66 4.91
CA ALA A 176 22.41 3.03 3.70
C ALA A 176 23.24 3.98 2.83
N VAL A 177 22.79 5.23 2.69
CA VAL A 177 23.55 6.27 1.96
C VAL A 177 24.82 6.63 2.70
N ALA A 178 24.75 6.87 4.01
CA ALA A 178 25.91 7.23 4.82
C ALA A 178 26.98 6.12 4.78
N GLY A 179 26.59 4.86 4.96
CA GLY A 179 27.52 3.74 4.87
C GLY A 179 28.12 3.56 3.47
N TYR A 180 27.31 3.71 2.42
CA TYR A 180 27.81 3.62 1.04
C TYR A 180 28.81 4.73 0.68
N LEU A 181 28.59 5.93 1.18
CA LEU A 181 29.46 7.09 0.95
C LEU A 181 30.61 7.18 1.96
N ASN A 182 30.74 6.23 2.86
CA ASN A 182 31.66 6.31 4.00
C ASN A 182 31.55 7.65 4.73
N ALA A 183 30.33 8.07 5.00
CA ALA A 183 30.01 9.32 5.69
C ALA A 183 29.56 9.05 7.13
N THR A 184 29.70 10.05 7.98
CA THR A 184 29.10 10.06 9.32
C THR A 184 27.64 10.51 9.21
N LEU A 185 26.74 9.76 9.79
CA LEU A 185 25.32 10.12 9.86
C LEU A 185 25.06 10.91 11.14
N LEU A 186 24.53 12.13 11.03
CA LEU A 186 23.89 12.79 12.15
C LEU A 186 22.55 12.13 12.43
N ILE A 187 22.23 11.87 13.70
CA ILE A 187 20.93 11.29 14.06
C ILE A 187 19.81 12.06 13.35
N PRO A 188 18.94 11.36 12.57
CA PRO A 188 17.92 12.00 11.77
C PRO A 188 16.92 12.80 12.61
N ASN A 189 16.65 14.01 12.20
CA ASN A 189 15.59 14.81 12.82
C ASN A 189 14.25 14.58 12.11
N PHE A 190 13.15 14.81 12.82
CA PHE A 190 11.80 14.63 12.29
C PHE A 190 11.17 15.98 12.00
N HIS A 191 10.68 16.13 10.77
CA HIS A 191 9.87 17.28 10.38
C HIS A 191 8.46 17.13 10.89
N TYR A 192 7.95 18.20 11.52
CA TYR A 192 6.53 18.28 11.83
C TYR A 192 5.69 18.20 10.55
N HIS A 193 4.74 17.27 10.53
CA HIS A 193 3.90 17.05 9.36
C HIS A 193 2.45 17.43 9.66
N SER A 194 1.85 18.30 8.83
CA SER A 194 0.52 18.88 9.03
C SER A 194 -0.63 17.87 9.17
N ILE A 195 -0.48 16.68 8.57
CA ILE A 195 -1.48 15.60 8.65
C ILE A 195 -1.28 14.78 9.94
N TRP A 196 -0.04 14.38 10.23
CA TRP A 196 0.26 13.50 11.36
C TRP A 196 0.37 14.25 12.69
N LYS A 197 0.70 15.54 12.64
CA LYS A 197 0.78 16.47 13.78
C LYS A 197 1.55 15.91 14.99
N ASP A 198 2.63 15.17 14.72
CA ASP A 198 3.43 14.51 15.74
C ASP A 198 4.74 15.27 15.95
N PRO A 199 4.98 15.85 17.14
CA PRO A 199 6.19 16.57 17.45
C PRO A 199 7.31 15.69 18.03
N SER A 200 7.16 14.36 18.05
CA SER A 200 8.13 13.44 18.60
C SER A 200 9.48 13.59 17.93
N LYS A 201 10.54 13.52 18.73
CA LYS A 201 11.94 13.44 18.28
C LYS A 201 12.39 12.00 18.13
N PHE A 202 13.58 11.76 17.57
CA PHE A 202 14.13 10.42 17.37
C PHE A 202 14.11 9.60 18.68
N ARG A 203 14.69 10.11 19.76
CA ARG A 203 14.73 9.45 21.07
C ARG A 203 13.39 9.16 21.73
N ASP A 204 12.35 9.85 21.32
CA ASP A 204 11.00 9.64 21.85
C ASP A 204 10.35 8.39 21.26
N ILE A 205 10.83 7.95 20.11
CA ILE A 205 10.31 6.79 19.36
C ILE A 205 11.30 5.64 19.36
N TYR A 206 12.60 5.92 19.19
CA TYR A 206 13.66 4.92 19.09
C TYR A 206 14.70 5.09 20.20
N ASP A 207 15.33 3.97 20.56
CA ASP A 207 16.45 3.90 21.46
C ASP A 207 17.71 4.40 20.73
N GLU A 208 18.12 5.63 21.06
CA GLU A 208 19.21 6.34 20.40
C GLU A 208 20.57 5.68 20.65
N GLU A 209 20.83 5.27 21.89
CA GLU A 209 22.09 4.63 22.28
C GLU A 209 22.24 3.26 21.61
N TYR A 210 21.17 2.50 21.62
CA TYR A 210 21.13 1.21 20.93
C TYR A 210 21.31 1.35 19.42
N PHE A 211 20.69 2.37 18.81
CA PHE A 211 20.85 2.66 17.38
C PHE A 211 22.31 2.94 17.02
N VAL A 212 22.98 3.80 17.79
CA VAL A 212 24.40 4.15 17.59
C VAL A 212 25.30 2.93 17.78
N SER A 213 25.10 2.18 18.88
CA SER A 213 25.90 1.01 19.22
C SER A 213 25.76 -0.14 18.22
N THR A 214 24.56 -0.35 17.71
CA THR A 214 24.29 -1.41 16.72
C THR A 214 24.94 -1.11 15.37
N LEU A 215 25.02 0.16 14.97
CA LEU A 215 25.57 0.57 13.68
C LEU A 215 27.09 0.81 13.70
N LYS A 216 27.74 0.80 14.86
CA LYS A 216 29.14 1.25 15.06
C LYS A 216 30.17 0.62 14.11
N ASN A 217 29.94 -0.62 13.66
CA ASN A 217 30.86 -1.34 12.76
C ASN A 217 30.53 -1.14 11.27
N ASP A 218 29.41 -0.50 10.95
CA ASP A 218 28.91 -0.35 9.58
C ASP A 218 28.77 1.12 9.16
N VAL A 219 28.38 2.00 10.09
CA VAL A 219 28.17 3.43 9.83
C VAL A 219 28.47 4.22 11.10
N ARG A 220 29.29 5.26 10.98
CA ARG A 220 29.44 6.22 12.08
C ARG A 220 28.18 7.03 12.26
N VAL A 221 27.67 7.05 13.49
CA VAL A 221 26.50 7.85 13.85
C VAL A 221 26.87 8.78 15.00
N VAL A 222 26.51 10.05 14.88
CA VAL A 222 26.73 11.07 15.90
C VAL A 222 25.43 11.79 16.23
N ASN A 223 25.32 12.28 17.44
CA ASN A 223 24.15 13.04 17.91
C ASN A 223 24.31 14.56 17.72
N LYS A 224 25.54 15.05 17.50
CA LYS A 224 25.84 16.46 17.27
C LYS A 224 26.90 16.60 16.19
N ILE A 225 26.85 17.70 15.45
CA ILE A 225 27.91 18.13 14.57
C ILE A 225 28.99 18.76 15.46
N PRO A 226 30.31 18.49 15.25
CA PRO A 226 31.38 19.13 15.98
C PRO A 226 31.29 20.66 15.89
N GLU A 227 31.61 21.36 16.98
CA GLU A 227 31.45 22.81 17.10
C GLU A 227 32.26 23.58 16.04
N TYR A 228 33.50 23.18 15.78
CA TYR A 228 34.35 23.81 14.77
C TYR A 228 33.74 23.74 13.33
N LEU A 229 32.93 22.72 13.04
CA LEU A 229 32.20 22.66 11.79
C LEU A 229 30.92 23.51 11.81
N MET A 230 30.26 23.61 12.97
CA MET A 230 29.05 24.43 13.11
C MET A 230 29.33 25.92 13.05
N GLU A 231 30.49 26.36 13.56
CA GLU A 231 30.95 27.75 13.46
C GLU A 231 31.00 28.26 12.02
N ARG A 232 31.42 27.40 11.06
CA ARG A 232 31.41 27.70 9.62
C ARG A 232 30.03 28.05 9.07
N PHE A 233 28.97 27.59 9.72
CA PHE A 233 27.59 27.84 9.36
C PHE A 233 26.90 28.84 10.30
N GLY A 234 27.67 29.59 11.10
CA GLY A 234 27.14 30.55 12.07
C GLY A 234 26.26 29.87 13.14
N ASN A 235 26.59 28.65 13.52
CA ASN A 235 25.86 27.82 14.48
C ASN A 235 24.37 27.59 14.12
N ASN A 236 24.04 27.67 12.82
CA ASN A 236 22.68 27.49 12.33
C ASN A 236 22.60 26.38 11.27
N LEU A 237 21.89 25.30 11.58
CA LEU A 237 21.66 24.16 10.69
C LEU A 237 20.99 24.55 9.36
N SER A 238 20.26 25.68 9.33
CA SER A 238 19.62 26.15 8.10
C SER A 238 20.60 26.67 7.07
N ASN A 239 21.80 27.05 7.47
CA ASN A 239 22.86 27.54 6.59
C ASN A 239 23.67 26.41 5.93
N ILE A 240 23.50 25.17 6.38
CA ILE A 240 24.13 24.00 5.77
C ILE A 240 23.56 23.79 4.38
N TYR A 241 24.44 23.53 3.40
CA TYR A 241 24.04 23.25 2.03
C TYR A 241 23.01 22.14 1.95
N ASN A 242 21.82 22.45 1.42
CA ASN A 242 20.70 21.53 1.35
C ASN A 242 20.54 20.91 -0.04
N PHE A 243 20.83 19.62 -0.15
CA PHE A 243 20.54 18.85 -1.35
C PHE A 243 19.04 18.56 -1.49
N ARG A 244 18.45 18.99 -2.61
CA ARG A 244 17.11 18.61 -3.02
C ARG A 244 17.17 17.42 -3.97
N ILE A 245 17.08 16.22 -3.43
CA ILE A 245 17.20 14.98 -4.20
C ILE A 245 15.82 14.56 -4.71
N LYS A 246 15.75 14.08 -5.96
CA LYS A 246 14.51 13.53 -6.53
C LYS A 246 14.14 12.23 -5.81
N ALA A 247 12.85 11.94 -5.71
CA ALA A 247 12.39 10.65 -5.19
C ALA A 247 12.93 9.50 -6.06
N TRP A 248 13.30 8.41 -5.41
CA TRP A 248 13.80 7.18 -6.06
C TRP A 248 15.12 7.38 -6.83
N SER A 249 15.96 8.30 -6.41
CA SER A 249 17.31 8.46 -6.97
C SER A 249 18.14 7.20 -6.77
N SER A 250 18.93 6.84 -7.78
CA SER A 250 19.84 5.69 -7.71
C SER A 250 20.97 5.93 -6.73
N ILE A 251 21.59 4.86 -6.24
CA ILE A 251 22.78 4.99 -5.39
C ILE A 251 23.96 5.59 -6.17
N GLY A 252 24.03 5.39 -7.48
CA GLY A 252 25.02 6.03 -8.35
C GLY A 252 24.93 7.55 -8.32
N TYR A 253 23.72 8.12 -8.27
CA TYR A 253 23.54 9.57 -8.12
C TYR A 253 24.21 10.10 -6.86
N TYR A 254 24.14 9.38 -5.75
CA TYR A 254 24.80 9.77 -4.50
C TYR A 254 26.31 9.74 -4.64
N ARG A 255 26.86 8.72 -5.31
CA ARG A 255 28.31 8.62 -5.56
C ARG A 255 28.79 9.75 -6.48
N ASP A 256 28.07 9.99 -7.59
CA ASP A 256 28.54 10.83 -8.67
C ASP A 256 28.24 12.33 -8.45
N THR A 257 27.22 12.65 -7.65
CA THR A 257 26.75 14.03 -7.44
C THR A 257 26.86 14.48 -5.98
N VAL A 258 26.45 13.61 -5.03
CA VAL A 258 26.40 14.01 -3.61
C VAL A 258 27.76 13.91 -2.96
N LEU A 259 28.52 12.84 -3.23
CA LEU A 259 29.84 12.63 -2.61
C LEU A 259 30.85 13.76 -2.92
N PRO A 260 31.01 14.23 -4.17
CA PRO A 260 31.91 15.36 -4.43
C PRO A 260 31.57 16.59 -3.59
N LYS A 261 30.28 16.91 -3.47
CA LYS A 261 29.84 18.04 -2.67
C LYS A 261 30.04 17.81 -1.17
N LEU A 262 29.87 16.57 -0.70
CA LEU A 262 30.16 16.21 0.69
C LEU A 262 31.66 16.38 1.02
N LEU A 263 32.54 16.00 0.09
CA LEU A 263 33.99 16.17 0.26
C LEU A 263 34.41 17.65 0.33
N GLU A 264 33.71 18.51 -0.42
CA GLU A 264 33.93 19.96 -0.44
C GLU A 264 33.40 20.62 0.85
N GLU A 265 32.10 20.43 1.13
CA GLU A 265 31.41 21.12 2.23
C GLU A 265 31.67 20.52 3.62
N LYS A 266 32.09 19.26 3.69
CA LYS A 266 32.26 18.44 4.90
C LYS A 266 30.97 18.19 5.68
N VAL A 267 29.96 19.01 5.54
CA VAL A 267 28.59 18.80 6.11
C VAL A 267 27.56 19.14 5.05
N ILE A 268 26.67 18.23 4.79
CA ILE A 268 25.52 18.45 3.88
C ILE A 268 24.21 18.09 4.58
N ARG A 269 23.16 18.81 4.19
CA ARG A 269 21.78 18.56 4.61
C ARG A 269 20.98 17.98 3.44
N ILE A 270 20.09 17.03 3.72
CA ILE A 270 19.12 16.51 2.74
C ILE A 270 17.73 16.60 3.35
N SER A 271 16.95 17.59 2.91
CA SER A 271 15.62 17.87 3.43
C SER A 271 14.66 18.25 2.30
N PRO A 272 13.45 17.67 2.26
CA PRO A 272 12.98 16.51 3.01
C PRO A 272 13.61 15.20 2.50
N PHE A 273 13.84 14.23 3.40
CA PHE A 273 14.44 12.95 3.04
C PHE A 273 13.43 11.81 3.07
N ALA A 274 12.38 11.88 2.27
CA ALA A 274 11.41 10.82 2.09
C ALA A 274 11.59 10.13 0.74
N ASN A 275 11.68 8.79 0.72
CA ASN A 275 11.80 8.00 -0.52
C ASN A 275 12.91 8.48 -1.47
N ARG A 276 14.02 8.97 -0.93
CA ARG A 276 15.10 9.58 -1.75
C ARG A 276 16.11 8.59 -2.29
N LEU A 277 15.98 7.30 -1.97
CA LEU A 277 16.83 6.23 -2.49
C LEU A 277 15.97 5.16 -3.17
N SER A 278 16.35 4.75 -4.38
CA SER A 278 15.70 3.69 -5.15
C SER A 278 15.68 2.36 -4.38
N PHE A 279 14.66 1.55 -4.60
CA PHE A 279 14.62 0.17 -4.09
C PHE A 279 15.63 -0.72 -4.81
N ASP A 280 15.89 -0.44 -6.07
CA ASP A 280 16.91 -1.13 -6.85
C ASP A 280 18.30 -0.57 -6.46
N ALA A 281 18.93 -1.25 -5.51
CA ALA A 281 20.22 -0.88 -4.97
C ALA A 281 21.07 -2.15 -4.76
N PRO A 282 22.42 -2.06 -4.83
CA PRO A 282 23.32 -3.19 -4.64
C PRO A 282 23.10 -3.92 -3.31
N PRO A 283 23.46 -5.21 -3.22
CA PRO A 283 23.29 -6.01 -2.00
C PRO A 283 23.88 -5.38 -0.73
N ALA A 284 25.04 -4.73 -0.82
CA ALA A 284 25.66 -4.04 0.30
C ALA A 284 24.76 -2.90 0.86
N VAL A 285 24.14 -2.11 -0.01
CA VAL A 285 23.20 -1.05 0.37
C VAL A 285 21.92 -1.63 0.97
N GLN A 286 21.42 -2.73 0.40
CA GLN A 286 20.24 -3.44 0.94
C GLN A 286 20.53 -4.05 2.31
N ARG A 287 21.74 -4.56 2.53
CA ARG A 287 22.19 -5.05 3.84
C ARG A 287 22.11 -3.95 4.90
N LEU A 288 22.62 -2.75 4.60
CA LEU A 288 22.54 -1.61 5.53
C LEU A 288 21.10 -1.18 5.82
N ARG A 289 20.23 -1.19 4.83
CA ARG A 289 18.79 -0.97 5.05
C ARG A 289 18.19 -2.01 5.97
N CYS A 290 18.53 -3.29 5.77
CA CYS A 290 18.08 -4.40 6.59
C CYS A 290 18.56 -4.23 8.03
N LEU A 291 19.86 -3.98 8.23
CA LEU A 291 20.47 -3.75 9.53
C LEU A 291 19.80 -2.59 10.28
N ALA A 292 19.67 -1.45 9.62
CA ALA A 292 19.01 -0.29 10.20
C ALA A 292 17.56 -0.59 10.61
N ASN A 293 16.81 -1.28 9.74
CA ASN A 293 15.38 -1.50 9.94
C ASN A 293 15.06 -2.55 11.00
N TYR A 294 15.79 -3.66 11.01
CA TYR A 294 15.39 -4.83 11.80
C TYR A 294 16.27 -5.07 13.02
N GLU A 295 17.47 -4.48 13.09
CA GLU A 295 18.33 -4.54 14.25
C GLU A 295 18.44 -3.19 14.96
N ALA A 296 18.85 -2.13 14.25
CA ALA A 296 19.19 -0.86 14.91
C ALA A 296 17.98 -0.05 15.39
N LEU A 297 16.87 -0.06 14.64
CA LEU A 297 15.66 0.71 14.99
C LEU A 297 14.78 -0.03 16.02
N ARG A 298 15.31 -0.20 17.22
CA ARG A 298 14.57 -0.61 18.40
C ARG A 298 13.74 0.57 18.93
N PHE A 299 12.48 0.33 19.31
CA PHE A 299 11.67 1.36 19.94
C PHE A 299 12.23 1.76 21.32
N SER A 300 11.92 2.97 21.76
CA SER A 300 12.29 3.47 23.09
C SER A 300 11.63 2.65 24.21
N SER A 301 12.29 2.59 25.36
CA SER A 301 11.85 1.78 26.50
C SER A 301 10.37 1.99 26.88
N PRO A 302 9.80 3.22 26.94
CA PRO A 302 8.39 3.38 27.27
C PRO A 302 7.44 2.72 26.26
N ILE A 303 7.78 2.81 24.95
CA ILE A 303 6.98 2.20 23.88
C ILE A 303 7.07 0.67 23.94
N LEU A 304 8.28 0.14 24.13
CA LEU A 304 8.50 -1.32 24.23
C LEU A 304 7.77 -1.88 25.44
N SER A 305 7.94 -1.28 26.62
CA SER A 305 7.35 -1.76 27.86
C SER A 305 5.82 -1.85 27.77
N LEU A 306 5.16 -0.80 27.24
CA LEU A 306 3.72 -0.86 27.04
C LEU A 306 3.35 -1.88 25.96
N GLY A 307 4.06 -1.89 24.82
CA GLY A 307 3.81 -2.84 23.74
C GLY A 307 3.91 -4.30 24.20
N GLU A 308 4.94 -4.66 24.94
CA GLU A 308 5.16 -5.99 25.52
C GLU A 308 4.07 -6.36 26.55
N SER A 309 3.65 -5.39 27.37
CA SER A 309 2.53 -5.59 28.30
C SER A 309 1.23 -5.91 27.55
N LEU A 310 0.96 -5.21 26.42
CA LEU A 310 -0.21 -5.51 25.60
C LEU A 310 -0.09 -6.86 24.88
N VAL A 311 1.10 -7.27 24.48
CA VAL A 311 1.35 -8.62 23.94
C VAL A 311 1.06 -9.67 25.00
N ALA A 312 1.51 -9.48 26.24
CA ALA A 312 1.24 -10.39 27.34
C ALA A 312 -0.27 -10.50 27.60
N ARG A 313 -1.00 -9.39 27.67
CA ARG A 313 -2.47 -9.37 27.82
C ARG A 313 -3.20 -10.05 26.68
N MET A 314 -2.74 -9.87 25.44
CA MET A 314 -3.30 -10.59 24.29
C MET A 314 -3.07 -12.10 24.39
N ARG A 315 -1.88 -12.53 24.80
CA ARG A 315 -1.57 -13.96 24.99
C ARG A 315 -2.40 -14.59 26.09
N GLU A 316 -2.58 -13.89 27.22
CA GLU A 316 -3.43 -14.31 28.32
C GLU A 316 -4.88 -14.51 27.86
N ARG A 317 -5.47 -13.50 27.18
CA ARG A 317 -6.83 -13.57 26.63
C ARG A 317 -6.98 -14.66 25.57
N SER A 318 -5.90 -15.10 24.96
CA SER A 318 -5.85 -16.18 23.96
C SER A 318 -5.50 -17.52 24.57
N GLY A 319 -5.63 -17.70 25.88
CA GLY A 319 -5.27 -18.93 26.60
C GLY A 319 -5.91 -20.19 26.02
N ALA A 320 -7.18 -20.13 25.62
CA ALA A 320 -7.90 -21.21 24.96
C ALA A 320 -7.23 -21.66 23.62
N ASN A 321 -6.46 -20.79 22.98
CA ASN A 321 -5.71 -21.03 21.75
C ASN A 321 -4.19 -21.14 21.98
N GLY A 322 -3.77 -21.47 23.22
CA GLY A 322 -2.36 -21.59 23.58
C GLY A 322 -1.59 -20.27 23.51
N GLY A 323 -2.24 -19.15 23.81
CA GLY A 323 -1.66 -17.81 23.80
C GLY A 323 -1.47 -17.22 22.40
N LYS A 324 -2.08 -17.81 21.37
CA LYS A 324 -1.97 -17.37 19.98
C LYS A 324 -3.12 -16.44 19.62
N TYR A 325 -2.80 -15.33 18.96
CA TYR A 325 -3.78 -14.35 18.48
C TYR A 325 -3.48 -13.91 17.05
N VAL A 326 -4.50 -13.39 16.39
CA VAL A 326 -4.43 -12.75 15.07
C VAL A 326 -4.32 -11.25 15.25
N SER A 327 -3.46 -10.57 14.49
CA SER A 327 -3.46 -9.13 14.41
C SER A 327 -3.90 -8.66 13.04
N ILE A 328 -4.66 -7.57 12.99
CA ILE A 328 -5.19 -6.98 11.76
C ILE A 328 -4.73 -5.54 11.68
N HIS A 329 -4.10 -5.16 10.58
CA HIS A 329 -3.95 -3.75 10.22
C HIS A 329 -5.12 -3.35 9.32
N LEU A 330 -6.08 -2.63 9.88
CA LEU A 330 -7.27 -2.15 9.18
C LEU A 330 -7.08 -0.68 8.79
N ARG A 331 -7.02 -0.43 7.50
CA ARG A 331 -6.85 0.93 6.95
C ARG A 331 -8.19 1.45 6.42
N PHE A 332 -9.10 1.76 7.35
CA PHE A 332 -10.46 2.26 7.07
C PHE A 332 -10.74 3.58 7.81
N GLU A 333 -9.74 4.44 7.91
CA GLU A 333 -9.87 5.78 8.45
C GLU A 333 -10.43 6.76 7.41
N GLU A 334 -10.96 7.89 7.86
CA GLU A 334 -11.61 8.92 7.04
C GLU A 334 -10.72 9.34 5.83
N ASP A 335 -9.45 9.57 6.08
CA ASP A 335 -8.49 9.98 5.05
C ASP A 335 -8.35 8.94 3.94
N MET A 336 -8.28 7.66 4.28
CA MET A 336 -8.13 6.58 3.31
C MET A 336 -9.44 6.31 2.57
N VAL A 337 -10.58 6.33 3.26
CA VAL A 337 -11.91 6.20 2.64
C VAL A 337 -12.10 7.33 1.62
N ALA A 338 -11.82 8.57 2.01
CA ALA A 338 -11.90 9.72 1.12
C ALA A 338 -10.93 9.63 -0.06
N PHE A 339 -9.65 9.32 0.19
CA PHE A 339 -8.62 9.22 -0.84
C PHE A 339 -8.91 8.14 -1.87
N SER A 340 -9.52 7.03 -1.46
CA SER A 340 -9.86 5.91 -2.35
C SER A 340 -10.85 6.27 -3.46
N CYS A 341 -11.65 7.31 -3.25
CA CYS A 341 -12.77 7.69 -4.11
C CYS A 341 -13.79 6.55 -4.31
N CYS A 342 -13.89 5.65 -3.34
CA CYS A 342 -14.88 4.58 -3.34
C CYS A 342 -16.19 5.07 -2.70
N VAL A 343 -17.27 4.37 -2.99
CA VAL A 343 -18.61 4.61 -2.42
C VAL A 343 -18.99 3.34 -1.68
N PHE A 344 -19.43 3.48 -0.47
CA PHE A 344 -19.93 2.41 0.36
C PHE A 344 -21.47 2.48 0.42
N ASP A 345 -22.07 2.42 1.57
CA ASP A 345 -23.54 2.37 1.73
C ASP A 345 -24.15 3.62 2.43
N GLY A 346 -23.36 4.64 2.60
CA GLY A 346 -23.76 5.87 3.35
C GLY A 346 -24.52 6.91 2.52
N GLY A 347 -24.77 6.65 1.22
CA GLY A 347 -25.60 7.50 0.38
C GLY A 347 -25.06 8.90 0.12
N LYS A 348 -25.97 9.89 0.06
CA LYS A 348 -25.61 11.28 -0.27
C LYS A 348 -24.76 11.93 0.82
N GLN A 349 -25.03 11.63 2.09
CA GLN A 349 -24.27 12.21 3.21
C GLN A 349 -22.82 11.75 3.20
N GLU A 350 -22.57 10.44 3.02
CA GLU A 350 -21.22 9.91 2.87
C GLU A 350 -20.45 10.62 1.74
N LYS A 351 -21.12 10.86 0.61
CA LYS A 351 -20.49 11.57 -0.49
C LYS A 351 -20.05 12.98 -0.11
N ILE A 352 -20.91 13.73 0.59
CA ILE A 352 -20.62 15.09 1.06
C ILE A 352 -19.42 15.07 2.03
N ASP A 353 -19.46 14.17 3.02
CA ASP A 353 -18.39 14.04 4.02
C ASP A 353 -17.05 13.70 3.38
N MET A 354 -17.05 12.76 2.42
CA MET A 354 -15.83 12.35 1.71
C MET A 354 -15.30 13.43 0.77
N ASP A 355 -16.16 14.21 0.12
CA ASP A 355 -15.73 15.33 -0.71
C ASP A 355 -15.11 16.44 0.17
N ALA A 356 -15.71 16.72 1.33
CA ALA A 356 -15.14 17.65 2.30
C ALA A 356 -13.79 17.16 2.87
N ALA A 357 -13.68 15.88 3.19
CA ALA A 357 -12.42 15.28 3.63
C ALA A 357 -11.32 15.34 2.56
N ARG A 358 -11.67 15.13 1.29
CA ARG A 358 -10.74 15.27 0.16
C ARG A 358 -10.23 16.71 0.02
N GLU A 359 -11.11 17.67 0.14
CA GLU A 359 -10.71 19.08 0.03
C GLU A 359 -9.83 19.51 1.20
N ARG A 360 -10.11 19.06 2.44
CA ARG A 360 -9.26 19.30 3.60
C ARG A 360 -7.87 18.69 3.46
N GLY A 361 -7.80 17.43 3.03
CA GLY A 361 -6.54 16.68 2.98
C GLY A 361 -5.71 16.90 1.73
N TRP A 362 -6.35 17.19 0.60
CA TRP A 362 -5.70 17.27 -0.72
C TRP A 362 -6.34 18.34 -1.61
N LYS A 363 -6.36 19.57 -1.13
CA LYS A 363 -6.97 20.72 -1.79
C LYS A 363 -6.72 20.75 -3.30
N GLY A 364 -7.79 20.80 -4.09
CA GLY A 364 -7.74 20.88 -5.54
C GLY A 364 -7.26 19.63 -6.27
N LYS A 365 -6.82 18.56 -5.58
CA LYS A 365 -6.31 17.34 -6.23
C LYS A 365 -7.40 16.54 -6.93
N PHE A 366 -8.59 16.48 -6.34
CA PHE A 366 -9.71 15.68 -6.81
C PHE A 366 -10.71 16.47 -7.67
N THR A 367 -10.61 17.79 -7.68
CA THR A 367 -11.48 18.73 -8.42
C THR A 367 -10.84 19.29 -9.68
N LYS A 368 -9.69 18.77 -10.12
CA LYS A 368 -9.03 19.19 -11.35
C LYS A 368 -9.94 18.99 -12.57
N PRO A 369 -9.99 19.95 -13.52
CA PRO A 369 -10.73 19.79 -14.77
C PRO A 369 -10.36 18.47 -15.49
N GLY A 370 -11.34 17.78 -16.03
CA GLY A 370 -11.16 16.50 -16.73
C GLY A 370 -10.96 15.27 -15.83
N ARG A 371 -10.88 15.43 -14.51
CA ARG A 371 -10.77 14.29 -13.60
C ARG A 371 -12.13 13.66 -13.34
N VAL A 372 -12.30 12.43 -13.80
CA VAL A 372 -13.51 11.62 -13.54
C VAL A 372 -13.22 10.59 -12.46
N ILE A 373 -13.99 10.63 -11.37
CA ILE A 373 -13.96 9.62 -10.31
C ILE A 373 -14.92 8.48 -10.71
N ARG A 374 -14.41 7.26 -10.75
CA ARG A 374 -15.17 6.04 -11.11
C ARG A 374 -15.13 5.03 -9.96
N PRO A 375 -16.02 5.14 -8.94
CA PRO A 375 -15.99 4.30 -7.74
C PRO A 375 -16.07 2.80 -8.06
N GLY A 376 -16.96 2.36 -8.95
CA GLY A 376 -17.09 0.97 -9.35
C GLY A 376 -15.82 0.40 -9.99
N VAL A 377 -15.13 1.17 -10.82
CA VAL A 377 -13.83 0.78 -11.40
C VAL A 377 -12.77 0.66 -10.30
N ASN A 378 -12.76 1.56 -9.33
CA ASN A 378 -11.85 1.48 -8.19
C ASN A 378 -12.12 0.23 -7.34
N ARG A 379 -13.39 -0.13 -7.16
CA ARG A 379 -13.81 -1.33 -6.43
C ARG A 379 -13.30 -2.60 -7.11
N ILE A 380 -13.61 -2.79 -8.40
CA ILE A 380 -13.19 -3.95 -9.18
C ILE A 380 -11.67 -4.07 -9.25
N ASN A 381 -10.96 -2.95 -9.35
CA ASN A 381 -9.49 -2.91 -9.38
C ASN A 381 -8.85 -3.09 -7.99
N GLY A 382 -9.61 -3.35 -6.93
CA GLY A 382 -9.10 -3.57 -5.57
C GLY A 382 -8.48 -2.32 -4.93
N LYS A 383 -8.84 -1.11 -5.41
CA LYS A 383 -8.33 0.15 -4.85
C LYS A 383 -9.09 0.58 -3.60
N CYS A 384 -10.34 0.09 -3.43
CA CYS A 384 -11.12 0.39 -2.25
C CYS A 384 -10.52 -0.27 -1.00
N PRO A 385 -10.47 0.41 0.14
CA PRO A 385 -10.20 -0.25 1.42
C PRO A 385 -11.28 -1.30 1.71
N LEU A 386 -10.89 -2.40 2.34
CA LEU A 386 -11.85 -3.35 2.88
C LEU A 386 -12.54 -2.73 4.10
N THR A 387 -13.84 -2.90 4.19
CA THR A 387 -14.59 -2.51 5.39
C THR A 387 -14.36 -3.51 6.52
N PRO A 388 -14.62 -3.15 7.79
CA PRO A 388 -14.58 -4.09 8.90
C PRO A 388 -15.42 -5.35 8.65
N LEU A 389 -16.64 -5.20 8.11
CA LEU A 389 -17.51 -6.31 7.72
C LEU A 389 -16.84 -7.27 6.73
N GLU A 390 -16.21 -6.75 5.68
CA GLU A 390 -15.51 -7.56 4.67
C GLU A 390 -14.30 -8.29 5.24
N VAL A 391 -13.61 -7.67 6.19
CA VAL A 391 -12.54 -8.34 6.93
C VAL A 391 -13.08 -9.48 7.78
N GLY A 392 -14.20 -9.29 8.44
CA GLY A 392 -14.91 -10.34 9.18
C GLY A 392 -15.26 -11.53 8.30
N PHE A 393 -15.88 -11.28 7.14
CA PHE A 393 -16.18 -12.34 6.16
C PHE A 393 -14.93 -13.11 5.71
N MET A 394 -13.88 -12.38 5.38
CA MET A 394 -12.63 -12.99 4.95
C MET A 394 -12.07 -13.92 6.04
N LEU A 395 -12.05 -13.48 7.29
CA LEU A 395 -11.53 -14.28 8.40
C LEU A 395 -12.42 -15.49 8.70
N ARG A 396 -13.73 -15.31 8.77
CA ARG A 396 -14.69 -16.42 8.94
C ARG A 396 -14.51 -17.45 7.82
N GLY A 397 -14.45 -17.00 6.57
CA GLY A 397 -14.22 -17.85 5.41
C GLY A 397 -12.84 -18.55 5.40
N MET A 398 -11.86 -18.06 6.14
CA MET A 398 -10.57 -18.70 6.35
C MET A 398 -10.57 -19.67 7.54
N GLY A 399 -11.70 -19.89 8.20
CA GLY A 399 -11.85 -20.81 9.31
C GLY A 399 -11.50 -20.23 10.68
N PHE A 400 -11.29 -18.92 10.80
CA PHE A 400 -11.16 -18.30 12.12
C PHE A 400 -12.51 -18.29 12.83
N SER A 401 -12.57 -18.93 13.99
CA SER A 401 -13.80 -19.08 14.76
C SER A 401 -14.23 -17.78 15.47
N LYS A 402 -15.46 -17.74 15.96
CA LYS A 402 -15.96 -16.66 16.80
C LYS A 402 -15.10 -16.41 18.05
N ASN A 403 -14.44 -17.46 18.54
CA ASN A 403 -13.59 -17.43 19.73
C ASN A 403 -12.15 -16.96 19.45
N THR A 404 -11.79 -16.73 18.19
CA THR A 404 -10.46 -16.22 17.82
C THR A 404 -10.20 -14.88 18.49
N SER A 405 -9.09 -14.78 19.22
CA SER A 405 -8.62 -13.51 19.78
C SER A 405 -7.96 -12.67 18.70
N ILE A 406 -8.44 -11.45 18.51
CA ILE A 406 -7.98 -10.54 17.48
C ILE A 406 -7.47 -9.24 18.09
N PHE A 407 -6.30 -8.78 17.66
CA PHE A 407 -5.81 -7.44 17.92
C PHE A 407 -5.99 -6.57 16.67
N LEU A 408 -6.70 -5.47 16.79
CA LEU A 408 -6.95 -4.51 15.72
C LEU A 408 -6.01 -3.32 15.84
N ALA A 409 -5.06 -3.23 14.93
CA ALA A 409 -4.19 -2.07 14.74
C ALA A 409 -4.79 -1.12 13.71
N SER A 410 -5.23 0.02 14.16
CA SER A 410 -5.84 1.07 13.33
C SER A 410 -5.76 2.43 14.01
N GLY A 411 -5.87 3.49 13.21
CA GLY A 411 -6.27 4.81 13.69
C GLY A 411 -7.77 4.87 13.96
N LYS A 412 -8.33 6.09 13.95
CA LYS A 412 -9.77 6.27 14.16
C LYS A 412 -10.54 5.76 12.94
N ILE A 413 -11.28 4.66 13.10
CA ILE A 413 -12.10 4.07 12.04
C ILE A 413 -13.20 5.07 11.63
N TYR A 414 -13.39 5.20 10.32
CA TYR A 414 -14.46 6.01 9.75
C TYR A 414 -15.82 5.46 10.18
N ASN A 415 -16.66 6.31 10.77
CA ASN A 415 -17.99 5.96 11.26
C ASN A 415 -17.99 4.62 12.03
N ALA A 416 -17.11 4.53 13.05
CA ALA A 416 -16.78 3.28 13.73
C ALA A 416 -18.02 2.58 14.33
N GLU A 417 -18.97 3.33 14.87
CA GLU A 417 -20.19 2.78 15.46
C GLU A 417 -20.95 1.90 14.46
N LYS A 418 -21.12 2.40 13.24
CA LYS A 418 -21.79 1.66 12.16
C LYS A 418 -20.95 0.53 11.61
N TYR A 419 -19.71 0.82 11.23
CA TYR A 419 -18.92 -0.13 10.44
C TYR A 419 -18.27 -1.22 11.29
N MET A 420 -17.98 -0.98 12.58
CA MET A 420 -17.36 -1.99 13.44
C MET A 420 -18.36 -3.00 14.00
N ALA A 421 -19.64 -2.66 14.15
CA ALA A 421 -20.64 -3.51 14.77
C ALA A 421 -20.66 -4.95 14.20
N PRO A 422 -20.70 -5.19 12.87
CA PRO A 422 -20.71 -6.55 12.32
C PRO A 422 -19.41 -7.31 12.60
N LEU A 423 -18.26 -6.64 12.62
CA LEU A 423 -16.99 -7.29 12.91
C LEU A 423 -16.91 -7.71 14.38
N LEU A 424 -17.40 -6.87 15.29
CA LEU A 424 -17.46 -7.19 16.72
C LEU A 424 -18.44 -8.32 17.02
N GLU A 425 -19.53 -8.40 16.27
CA GLU A 425 -20.49 -9.51 16.38
C GLU A 425 -19.86 -10.84 15.92
N MET A 426 -19.11 -10.83 14.82
CA MET A 426 -18.41 -12.01 14.32
C MET A 426 -17.22 -12.43 15.19
N PHE A 427 -16.57 -11.47 15.89
CA PHE A 427 -15.39 -11.68 16.71
C PHE A 427 -15.46 -10.87 18.00
N PRO A 428 -16.22 -11.33 19.01
CA PRO A 428 -16.40 -10.61 20.27
C PRO A 428 -15.10 -10.45 21.10
N ASN A 429 -14.09 -11.31 20.81
CA ASN A 429 -12.77 -11.23 21.46
C ASN A 429 -11.79 -10.28 20.75
N LEU A 430 -12.32 -9.35 19.91
CA LEU A 430 -11.52 -8.30 19.29
C LEU A 430 -11.11 -7.25 20.30
N GLN A 431 -9.81 -6.92 20.32
CA GLN A 431 -9.20 -5.92 21.18
C GLN A 431 -8.45 -4.88 20.36
N THR A 432 -8.36 -3.68 20.88
CA THR A 432 -7.49 -2.60 20.40
C THR A 432 -6.52 -2.18 21.50
N LYS A 433 -5.57 -1.32 21.21
CA LYS A 433 -4.69 -0.75 22.25
C LYS A 433 -5.49 0.01 23.31
N GLU A 434 -6.60 0.64 22.92
CA GLU A 434 -7.48 1.40 23.82
C GLU A 434 -8.32 0.50 24.74
N THR A 435 -8.58 -0.76 24.35
CA THR A 435 -9.32 -1.73 25.17
C THR A 435 -8.42 -2.60 26.04
N LEU A 436 -7.14 -2.74 25.64
CA LEU A 436 -6.15 -3.52 26.37
C LEU A 436 -5.39 -2.71 27.42
N ALA A 437 -5.06 -1.45 27.10
CA ALA A 437 -4.37 -0.56 28.02
C ALA A 437 -5.34 0.27 28.86
N SER A 438 -4.90 0.67 30.05
CA SER A 438 -5.63 1.65 30.84
C SER A 438 -5.49 3.06 30.24
N LYS A 439 -6.36 3.98 30.71
CA LYS A 439 -6.28 5.38 30.28
C LYS A 439 -4.95 6.04 30.69
N GLU A 440 -4.46 5.67 31.87
CA GLU A 440 -3.22 6.16 32.46
C GLU A 440 -2.01 5.69 31.65
N GLU A 441 -1.97 4.41 31.28
CA GLU A 441 -0.92 3.84 30.44
C GLU A 441 -0.83 4.51 29.07
N LEU A 442 -1.96 4.88 28.47
CA LEU A 442 -1.99 5.53 27.14
C LEU A 442 -1.75 7.04 27.20
N THR A 443 -1.93 7.69 28.35
CA THR A 443 -1.82 9.15 28.47
C THR A 443 -0.51 9.72 27.89
N PRO A 444 0.69 9.12 28.12
CA PRO A 444 1.94 9.63 27.57
C PRO A 444 2.05 9.54 26.03
N PHE A 445 1.15 8.78 25.38
CA PHE A 445 1.23 8.46 23.95
C PHE A 445 0.09 9.06 23.13
N ARG A 446 -1.06 9.39 23.73
CA ARG A 446 -2.31 9.75 23.04
C ARG A 446 -2.18 10.86 21.99
N ASN A 447 -1.36 11.85 22.25
CA ASN A 447 -1.18 12.99 21.35
C ASN A 447 -0.06 12.80 20.33
N TYR A 448 0.52 11.60 20.27
CA TYR A 448 1.69 11.29 19.46
C TYR A 448 1.37 10.11 18.54
N SER A 449 0.95 10.44 17.32
CA SER A 449 0.49 9.44 16.34
C SER A 449 1.54 8.38 16.00
N SER A 450 2.82 8.75 15.95
CA SER A 450 3.93 7.82 15.69
C SER A 450 4.18 6.88 16.87
N ARG A 451 4.06 7.37 18.12
CA ARG A 451 4.22 6.53 19.32
C ARG A 451 3.06 5.53 19.44
N MET A 452 1.82 5.97 19.21
CA MET A 452 0.65 5.10 19.18
C MET A 452 0.78 4.03 18.07
N ALA A 453 1.27 4.39 16.90
CA ALA A 453 1.53 3.44 15.82
C ALA A 453 2.67 2.47 16.15
N ALA A 454 3.66 2.88 16.95
CA ALA A 454 4.75 2.00 17.38
C ALA A 454 4.27 0.94 18.40
N ILE A 455 3.31 1.29 19.26
CA ILE A 455 2.63 0.33 20.14
C ILE A 455 1.87 -0.71 19.30
N ASP A 456 1.04 -0.27 18.35
CA ASP A 456 0.35 -1.18 17.43
C ASP A 456 1.32 -2.08 16.67
N TYR A 457 2.44 -1.51 16.21
CA TYR A 457 3.48 -2.26 15.51
C TYR A 457 4.05 -3.38 16.38
N THR A 458 4.35 -3.10 17.65
CA THR A 458 4.88 -4.09 18.60
C THR A 458 3.90 -5.23 18.82
N VAL A 459 2.63 -4.94 19.04
CA VAL A 459 1.62 -6.01 19.25
C VAL A 459 1.43 -6.84 17.98
N CYS A 460 1.37 -6.21 16.80
CA CYS A 460 1.27 -6.92 15.53
C CYS A 460 2.52 -7.76 15.21
N LEU A 461 3.70 -7.31 15.65
CA LEU A 461 4.96 -8.01 15.42
C LEU A 461 4.96 -9.41 16.05
N HIS A 462 4.36 -9.55 17.24
CA HIS A 462 4.34 -10.75 18.04
C HIS A 462 3.08 -11.61 17.90
N SER A 463 2.17 -11.25 17.00
CA SER A 463 0.98 -12.08 16.73
C SER A 463 1.35 -13.36 15.98
N GLU A 464 0.54 -14.41 16.11
CA GLU A 464 0.72 -15.66 15.34
C GLU A 464 0.50 -15.40 13.84
N VAL A 465 -0.59 -14.72 13.50
CA VAL A 465 -0.95 -14.36 12.13
C VAL A 465 -1.13 -12.85 12.04
N PHE A 466 -0.54 -12.25 11.02
CA PHE A 466 -0.74 -10.84 10.69
C PHE A 466 -1.58 -10.69 9.42
N VAL A 467 -2.64 -9.91 9.50
CA VAL A 467 -3.54 -9.62 8.38
C VAL A 467 -3.40 -8.17 7.97
N THR A 468 -3.09 -7.92 6.71
CA THR A 468 -3.06 -6.56 6.16
C THR A 468 -4.18 -6.34 5.16
N THR A 469 -5.01 -5.32 5.37
CA THR A 469 -6.17 -5.03 4.51
C THR A 469 -5.86 -4.03 3.42
N GLN A 470 -4.74 -3.32 3.54
CA GLN A 470 -4.30 -2.31 2.58
C GLN A 470 -2.77 -2.31 2.48
N GLY A 471 -2.25 -2.02 1.28
CA GLY A 471 -0.82 -1.74 1.10
C GLY A 471 -0.40 -0.45 1.82
N GLY A 472 0.90 -0.27 1.98
CA GLY A 472 1.49 0.90 2.63
C GLY A 472 2.71 0.53 3.45
N ASN A 473 3.37 1.53 4.04
CA ASN A 473 4.63 1.31 4.73
C ASN A 473 4.47 0.49 6.03
N PHE A 474 3.38 0.69 6.79
CA PHE A 474 3.15 -0.05 8.03
C PHE A 474 3.12 -1.57 7.80
N PRO A 475 2.25 -2.12 6.95
CA PRO A 475 2.23 -3.57 6.70
C PRO A 475 3.49 -4.06 5.98
N HIS A 476 4.12 -3.23 5.15
CA HIS A 476 5.33 -3.61 4.44
C HIS A 476 6.49 -3.86 5.41
N PHE A 477 6.78 -2.90 6.28
CA PHE A 477 7.83 -3.05 7.28
C PHE A 477 7.54 -4.16 8.28
N LEU A 478 6.30 -4.26 8.74
CA LEU A 478 5.90 -5.28 9.68
C LEU A 478 6.05 -6.70 9.09
N THR A 479 5.64 -6.91 7.83
CA THR A 479 5.84 -8.18 7.13
C THR A 479 7.32 -8.55 7.05
N GLY A 480 8.17 -7.61 6.69
CA GLY A 480 9.61 -7.81 6.62
C GLY A 480 10.24 -8.10 7.99
N HIS A 481 9.83 -7.35 9.03
CA HIS A 481 10.35 -7.54 10.39
C HIS A 481 9.91 -8.90 10.98
N ARG A 482 8.67 -9.28 10.75
CA ARG A 482 8.18 -10.62 11.15
C ARG A 482 8.98 -11.73 10.48
N ARG A 483 9.25 -11.62 9.18
CA ARG A 483 10.12 -12.57 8.46
C ARG A 483 11.52 -12.62 9.07
N TYR A 484 12.09 -11.47 9.36
CA TYR A 484 13.40 -11.37 9.98
C TYR A 484 13.46 -12.09 11.34
N LEU A 485 12.46 -11.90 12.19
CA LEU A 485 12.38 -12.52 13.51
C LEU A 485 12.12 -14.04 13.45
N TYR A 486 11.40 -14.51 12.44
CA TYR A 486 10.97 -15.90 12.33
C TYR A 486 11.72 -16.67 11.22
N GLY A 487 12.98 -16.33 10.96
CA GLY A 487 13.86 -17.08 10.06
C GLY A 487 13.39 -17.14 8.61
N GLY A 488 12.75 -16.09 8.11
CA GLY A 488 12.18 -16.01 6.76
C GLY A 488 10.71 -16.45 6.66
N HIS A 489 10.15 -17.02 7.71
CA HIS A 489 8.83 -17.65 7.73
C HIS A 489 7.86 -16.93 8.66
N ALA A 490 7.17 -15.91 8.16
CA ALA A 490 6.15 -15.21 8.95
C ALA A 490 4.77 -15.36 8.30
N ARG A 491 3.78 -15.73 9.09
CA ARG A 491 2.40 -15.87 8.62
C ARG A 491 1.77 -14.51 8.43
N THR A 492 1.61 -14.14 7.16
CA THR A 492 1.00 -12.87 6.77
C THR A 492 -0.07 -13.11 5.72
N ILE A 493 -1.29 -12.64 6.00
CA ILE A 493 -2.42 -12.67 5.07
C ILE A 493 -2.51 -11.32 4.39
N LYS A 494 -2.34 -11.32 3.06
CA LYS A 494 -2.52 -10.16 2.20
C LYS A 494 -3.57 -10.47 1.13
N PRO A 495 -4.83 -10.09 1.35
CA PRO A 495 -5.92 -10.45 0.45
C PRO A 495 -5.81 -9.79 -0.92
N ASP A 496 -6.20 -10.52 -1.97
CA ASP A 496 -6.47 -9.92 -3.29
C ASP A 496 -7.85 -9.27 -3.28
N LYS A 497 -7.87 -7.96 -3.06
CA LYS A 497 -9.12 -7.19 -2.97
C LYS A 497 -9.94 -7.18 -4.28
N ARG A 498 -9.32 -7.46 -5.42
CA ARG A 498 -10.04 -7.58 -6.71
C ARG A 498 -10.92 -8.83 -6.70
N LYS A 499 -10.35 -9.95 -6.26
CA LYS A 499 -11.10 -11.20 -6.11
C LYS A 499 -12.17 -11.07 -5.02
N LEU A 500 -11.81 -10.53 -3.85
CA LEU A 500 -12.79 -10.34 -2.76
C LEU A 500 -13.98 -9.47 -3.17
N ALA A 501 -13.76 -8.38 -3.93
CA ALA A 501 -14.85 -7.55 -4.41
C ALA A 501 -15.83 -8.32 -5.32
N LEU A 502 -15.32 -9.22 -6.17
CA LEU A 502 -16.18 -10.06 -7.02
C LEU A 502 -17.06 -11.00 -6.21
N TYR A 503 -16.57 -11.49 -5.07
CA TYR A 503 -17.35 -12.37 -4.19
C TYR A 503 -18.32 -11.58 -3.31
N PHE A 504 -17.84 -10.58 -2.59
CA PHE A 504 -18.65 -9.84 -1.63
C PHE A 504 -19.78 -9.04 -2.28
N ASP A 505 -19.62 -8.64 -3.53
CA ASP A 505 -20.64 -7.91 -4.28
C ASP A 505 -21.50 -8.83 -5.18
N ASN A 506 -21.37 -10.16 -5.06
CA ASN A 506 -22.16 -11.14 -5.78
C ASN A 506 -23.38 -11.59 -4.94
N PRO A 507 -24.62 -11.24 -5.34
CA PRO A 507 -25.81 -11.59 -4.58
C PRO A 507 -26.16 -13.08 -4.59
N HIS A 508 -25.54 -13.87 -5.47
CA HIS A 508 -25.80 -15.30 -5.63
C HIS A 508 -24.87 -16.22 -4.83
N ILE A 509 -23.91 -15.66 -4.12
CA ILE A 509 -23.01 -16.45 -3.27
C ILE A 509 -23.77 -17.00 -2.06
N GLY A 510 -23.61 -18.31 -1.79
CA GLY A 510 -24.03 -18.98 -0.57
C GLY A 510 -22.88 -19.12 0.42
N TYR A 511 -23.19 -19.48 1.67
CA TYR A 511 -22.21 -19.60 2.76
C TYR A 511 -21.08 -20.59 2.43
N VAL A 512 -21.42 -21.81 2.01
CA VAL A 512 -20.43 -22.84 1.64
C VAL A 512 -19.52 -22.37 0.51
N SER A 513 -20.06 -21.68 -0.49
CA SER A 513 -19.29 -21.13 -1.60
C SER A 513 -18.38 -19.99 -1.14
N CYS A 514 -18.81 -19.17 -0.21
CA CYS A 514 -17.99 -18.10 0.38
C CYS A 514 -16.85 -18.70 1.22
N TYR A 515 -17.13 -19.71 2.03
CA TYR A 515 -16.14 -20.44 2.82
C TYR A 515 -15.10 -21.16 1.95
N LEU A 516 -15.58 -22.01 1.00
CA LEU A 516 -14.69 -22.74 0.10
C LEU A 516 -13.84 -21.80 -0.76
N THR A 517 -14.37 -20.68 -1.21
CA THR A 517 -13.62 -19.76 -2.07
C THR A 517 -12.56 -18.99 -1.28
N ALA A 518 -12.85 -18.54 -0.07
CA ALA A 518 -11.87 -17.93 0.80
C ALA A 518 -10.77 -18.94 1.18
N TYR A 519 -11.16 -20.20 1.44
CA TYR A 519 -10.25 -21.30 1.71
C TYR A 519 -9.40 -21.66 0.48
N PHE A 520 -9.97 -21.79 -0.73
CA PHE A 520 -9.23 -22.07 -1.96
C PHE A 520 -8.29 -20.91 -2.36
N LEU A 521 -8.72 -19.68 -2.21
CA LEU A 521 -7.82 -18.53 -2.40
C LEU A 521 -6.63 -18.60 -1.47
N PHE A 522 -6.84 -19.04 -0.24
CA PHE A 522 -5.80 -19.21 0.75
C PHE A 522 -4.89 -20.40 0.42
N VAL A 523 -5.43 -21.57 0.08
CA VAL A 523 -4.66 -22.78 -0.26
C VAL A 523 -3.81 -22.54 -1.51
N GLN A 524 -4.31 -21.82 -2.53
CA GLN A 524 -3.50 -21.43 -3.69
C GLN A 524 -2.33 -20.51 -3.31
N PHE A 525 -2.51 -19.61 -2.35
CA PHE A 525 -1.42 -18.76 -1.86
C PHE A 525 -0.40 -19.56 -1.03
N TYR A 526 -0.84 -20.54 -0.26
CA TYR A 526 0.03 -21.40 0.54
C TYR A 526 0.83 -22.37 -0.33
N ALA A 527 0.17 -23.03 -1.30
CA ALA A 527 0.81 -23.95 -2.24
C ALA A 527 1.76 -23.24 -3.26
N ALA A 528 1.51 -21.97 -3.57
CA ALA A 528 2.36 -21.17 -4.44
C ALA A 528 3.58 -20.54 -3.73
N GLY A 529 3.81 -20.81 -2.44
CA GLY A 529 4.89 -20.17 -1.68
C GLY A 529 4.74 -18.66 -1.50
N ILE A 530 3.56 -18.10 -1.79
CA ILE A 530 3.28 -16.65 -1.76
C ILE A 530 2.84 -16.20 -0.35
N VAL A 531 2.50 -17.16 0.54
CA VAL A 531 2.42 -16.92 1.98
C VAL A 531 3.83 -17.06 2.55
N THR A 532 4.58 -16.01 2.34
CA THR A 532 5.92 -15.86 2.91
C THR A 532 5.88 -14.85 4.03
#